data_7dc942efe0bc2651f63d5db2d98a8fd2
#
_entry.id   7dc942efe0bc2651f63d5db2d98a8fd2
#
_cell.length_a   1.000
_cell.length_b   1.000
_cell.length_c   1.000
_cell.angle_alpha   90.00
_cell.angle_beta   90.00
_cell.angle_gamma   90.00
#
_symmetry.space_group_name_H-M   'P 1'
#
loop_
_entity.id
_entity.type
_entity.pdbx_description
1 polymer ?
#
loop_
_entity_poly.entity_id
_entity_poly.type
_entity_poly.pdbx_seq_one_letter_code
_entity_poly.pdbx_strand_id
1 'polypeptide(L)'
;MLPVLNENCLDVAIKASLAMGGRILPMIKFDRKHYIYADLPSAYQITQKHNPIMLDGRLFFYNYKDKESHVLVQRIQMEQDTAKSIYEDGKVLIDYNRAGMPLLEIVTDAMPTHPVDSKLIVREL
;
A
#
# COMPACT_ATOMS: atom_id res chain seq x y z
N MET A 1 4.47 -4.51 24.90
CA MET A 1 3.25 -3.70 24.62
C MET A 1 2.80 -4.05 23.21
N LEU A 2 1.53 -4.28 22.98
CA LEU A 2 1.00 -4.52 21.63
C LEU A 2 0.95 -3.18 20.86
N PRO A 3 1.17 -3.19 19.52
CA PRO A 3 1.02 -2.00 18.70
C PRO A 3 -0.40 -1.45 18.79
N VAL A 4 -0.53 -0.13 18.86
CA VAL A 4 -1.83 0.58 18.83
C VAL A 4 -1.89 1.40 17.56
N LEU A 5 -3.05 1.36 16.88
CA LEU A 5 -3.29 2.14 15.68
C LEU A 5 -3.29 3.64 16.01
N ASN A 6 -2.55 4.42 15.21
CA ASN A 6 -2.60 5.86 15.27
C ASN A 6 -3.81 6.37 14.45
N GLU A 7 -4.70 7.14 15.08
CA GLU A 7 -5.91 7.68 14.45
C GLU A 7 -5.60 8.53 13.20
N ASN A 8 -4.51 9.32 13.24
CA ASN A 8 -4.11 10.12 12.08
C ASN A 8 -3.80 9.25 10.84
N CYS A 9 -3.25 8.04 11.06
CA CYS A 9 -3.00 7.12 9.95
C CYS A 9 -4.31 6.59 9.35
N LEU A 10 -5.30 6.35 10.21
CA LEU A 10 -6.64 5.96 9.76
C LEU A 10 -7.31 7.06 8.94
N ASP A 11 -7.22 8.32 9.39
CA ASP A 11 -7.76 9.46 8.66
C ASP A 11 -7.15 9.61 7.26
N VAL A 12 -5.84 9.45 7.14
CA VAL A 12 -5.15 9.49 5.83
C VAL A 12 -5.61 8.34 4.94
N ALA A 13 -5.73 7.14 5.51
CA ALA A 13 -6.21 5.96 4.76
C ALA A 13 -7.65 6.13 4.26
N ILE A 14 -8.54 6.70 5.09
CA ILE A 14 -9.92 7.01 4.72
C ILE A 14 -9.94 8.05 3.58
N LYS A 15 -9.16 9.13 3.68
CA LYS A 15 -9.08 10.17 2.64
C LYS A 15 -8.63 9.58 1.30
N ALA A 16 -7.57 8.77 1.29
CA ALA A 16 -7.10 8.08 0.09
C ALA A 16 -8.18 7.15 -0.49
N SER A 17 -8.90 6.42 0.36
CA SER A 17 -9.99 5.53 -0.03
C SER A 17 -11.16 6.29 -0.66
N LEU A 18 -11.54 7.43 -0.09
CA LEU A 18 -12.61 8.30 -0.62
C LEU A 18 -12.21 8.91 -1.97
N ALA A 19 -10.96 9.32 -2.13
CA ALA A 19 -10.44 9.85 -3.39
C ALA A 19 -10.55 8.86 -4.55
N MET A 20 -10.44 7.56 -4.25
CA MET A 20 -10.61 6.48 -5.23
C MET A 20 -12.07 5.99 -5.36
N GLY A 21 -13.02 6.61 -4.68
CA GLY A 21 -14.44 6.25 -4.76
C GLY A 21 -14.75 4.82 -4.35
N GLY A 22 -13.87 4.18 -3.57
CA GLY A 22 -14.04 2.83 -3.11
C GLY A 22 -14.98 2.71 -1.91
N ARG A 23 -15.38 1.48 -1.62
CA ARG A 23 -16.25 1.15 -0.48
C ARG A 23 -15.40 0.99 0.78
N ILE A 24 -15.49 1.91 1.71
CA ILE A 24 -14.85 1.82 3.02
C ILE A 24 -15.58 0.76 3.86
N LEU A 25 -14.82 -0.15 4.46
CA LEU A 25 -15.38 -1.20 5.31
C LEU A 25 -15.73 -0.65 6.69
N PRO A 26 -16.90 -1.02 7.27
CA PRO A 26 -17.32 -0.58 8.59
C PRO A 26 -16.47 -1.20 9.71
N MET A 27 -15.74 -2.26 9.41
CA MET A 27 -14.84 -2.93 10.34
C MET A 27 -13.57 -3.32 9.61
N ILE A 28 -12.44 -2.82 10.08
CA ILE A 28 -11.10 -3.20 9.63
C ILE A 28 -10.44 -4.12 10.67
N LYS A 29 -9.58 -5.01 10.21
CA LYS A 29 -8.79 -5.88 11.08
C LYS A 29 -7.37 -5.98 10.55
N PHE A 30 -6.43 -6.10 11.48
CA PHE A 30 -5.02 -6.32 11.14
C PHE A 30 -4.67 -7.80 11.27
N ASP A 31 -3.89 -8.27 10.31
CA ASP A 31 -3.28 -9.58 10.25
C ASP A 31 -1.78 -9.47 10.51
N ARG A 32 -1.14 -10.57 10.89
CA ARG A 32 0.33 -10.68 10.96
C ARG A 32 0.81 -11.57 9.83
N LYS A 33 1.57 -10.99 8.92
CA LYS A 33 2.27 -11.71 7.86
C LYS A 33 3.65 -12.11 8.37
N HIS A 34 3.81 -13.36 8.77
CA HIS A 34 5.07 -13.87 9.34
C HIS A 34 6.07 -14.20 8.23
N TYR A 35 7.21 -13.59 8.26
CA TYR A 35 8.38 -13.93 7.45
C TYR A 35 9.66 -13.37 8.09
N ILE A 36 10.79 -14.00 7.83
CA ILE A 36 12.07 -13.63 8.42
C ILE A 36 12.93 -12.98 7.35
N TYR A 37 13.19 -11.69 7.51
CA TYR A 37 14.06 -10.90 6.65
C TYR A 37 14.87 -9.92 7.49
N ALA A 38 16.07 -9.55 7.02
CA ALA A 38 16.96 -8.65 7.76
C ALA A 38 16.34 -7.26 8.00
N ASP A 39 15.51 -6.79 7.08
CA ASP A 39 14.80 -5.50 7.15
C ASP A 39 13.47 -5.55 7.94
N LEU A 40 13.13 -6.72 8.51
CA LEU A 40 11.92 -6.91 9.29
C LEU A 40 12.25 -7.36 10.73
N PRO A 41 12.52 -6.41 11.67
CA PRO A 41 13.03 -6.72 13.00
C PRO A 41 12.08 -7.56 13.84
N SER A 42 10.77 -7.45 13.63
CA SER A 42 9.74 -8.20 14.38
C SER A 42 9.53 -9.63 13.87
N ALA A 43 10.13 -10.02 12.74
CA ALA A 43 9.86 -11.25 12.00
C ALA A 43 8.39 -11.42 11.55
N TYR A 44 7.59 -10.37 11.63
CA TYR A 44 6.25 -10.27 11.04
C TYR A 44 5.95 -8.83 10.61
N GLN A 45 5.13 -8.68 9.60
CA GLN A 45 4.58 -7.41 9.16
C GLN A 45 3.10 -7.33 9.53
N ILE A 46 2.68 -6.23 10.14
CA ILE A 46 1.26 -5.94 10.32
C ILE A 46 0.69 -5.48 8.98
N THR A 47 -0.39 -6.09 8.55
CA THR A 47 -1.07 -5.84 7.28
C THR A 47 -2.57 -6.04 7.41
N GLN A 48 -3.32 -5.92 6.32
CA GLN A 48 -4.78 -6.15 6.28
C GLN A 48 -5.13 -6.99 5.06
N LYS A 49 -5.22 -8.31 5.20
CA LYS A 49 -5.56 -9.20 4.09
C LYS A 49 -7.08 -9.38 3.93
N HIS A 50 -7.77 -9.65 5.03
CA HIS A 50 -9.18 -10.06 5.01
C HIS A 50 -10.16 -8.91 5.22
N ASN A 51 -9.78 -7.92 6.01
CA ASN A 51 -10.60 -6.75 6.32
C ASN A 51 -9.81 -5.45 6.08
N PRO A 52 -9.50 -5.13 4.80
CA PRO A 52 -8.76 -3.91 4.45
C PRO A 52 -9.60 -2.67 4.73
N ILE A 53 -9.00 -1.48 4.62
CA ILE A 53 -9.71 -0.22 4.82
C ILE A 53 -10.73 0.02 3.71
N MET A 54 -10.41 -0.35 2.46
CA MET A 54 -11.26 -0.08 1.28
C MET A 54 -11.24 -1.25 0.31
N LEU A 55 -12.37 -1.47 -0.37
CA LEU A 55 -12.57 -2.37 -1.51
C LEU A 55 -13.21 -1.62 -2.69
N ASP A 56 -13.04 -2.16 -3.89
CA ASP A 56 -13.80 -1.81 -5.09
C ASP A 56 -13.66 -0.34 -5.52
N GLY A 57 -12.43 0.21 -5.49
CA GLY A 57 -12.13 1.57 -5.93
C GLY A 57 -11.76 1.68 -7.41
N ARG A 58 -11.56 2.93 -7.86
CA ARG A 58 -11.09 3.25 -9.20
C ARG A 58 -10.11 4.42 -9.15
N LEU A 59 -9.06 4.30 -9.93
CA LEU A 59 -8.13 5.41 -10.18
C LEU A 59 -8.27 5.82 -11.65
N PHE A 60 -8.68 7.04 -11.88
CA PHE A 60 -8.82 7.61 -13.23
C PHE A 60 -7.50 8.23 -13.67
N PHE A 61 -7.18 8.12 -14.95
CA PHE A 61 -5.98 8.71 -15.55
C PHE A 61 -6.21 8.96 -17.05
N TYR A 62 -5.37 9.78 -17.67
CA TYR A 62 -5.32 9.92 -19.11
C TYR A 62 -4.28 8.95 -19.68
N ASN A 63 -4.69 8.05 -20.57
CA ASN A 63 -3.82 7.05 -21.16
C ASN A 63 -2.85 7.65 -22.22
N TYR A 64 -1.95 6.85 -22.77
CA TYR A 64 -0.95 7.28 -23.75
C TYR A 64 -1.54 7.84 -25.06
N LYS A 65 -2.84 7.71 -25.29
CA LYS A 65 -3.59 8.30 -26.41
C LYS A 65 -4.38 9.53 -25.99
N ASP A 66 -4.09 10.07 -24.83
CA ASP A 66 -4.77 11.23 -24.24
C ASP A 66 -6.28 11.04 -24.07
N LYS A 67 -6.68 9.81 -23.77
CA LYS A 67 -8.07 9.45 -23.48
C LYS A 67 -8.24 9.12 -22.02
N GLU A 68 -9.36 9.58 -21.44
CA GLU A 68 -9.75 9.19 -20.10
C GLU A 68 -9.87 7.67 -19.98
N SER A 69 -9.29 7.12 -18.95
CA SER A 69 -9.25 5.69 -18.64
C SER A 69 -9.27 5.51 -17.13
N HIS A 70 -9.39 4.27 -16.68
CA HIS A 70 -9.28 3.96 -15.24
C HIS A 70 -8.66 2.59 -15.02
N VAL A 71 -8.07 2.41 -13.85
CA VAL A 71 -7.67 1.12 -13.30
C VAL A 71 -8.56 0.80 -12.10
N LEU A 72 -9.03 -0.44 -12.03
CA LEU A 72 -9.77 -0.91 -10.86
C LEU A 72 -8.81 -1.12 -9.70
N VAL A 73 -9.14 -0.55 -8.56
CA VAL A 73 -8.41 -0.74 -7.30
C VAL A 73 -9.17 -1.77 -6.48
N GLN A 74 -8.59 -2.97 -6.42
CA GLN A 74 -9.19 -4.08 -5.69
C GLN A 74 -9.36 -3.75 -4.20
N ARG A 75 -8.30 -3.17 -3.60
CA ARG A 75 -8.30 -2.76 -2.20
C ARG A 75 -7.21 -1.75 -1.88
N ILE A 76 -7.41 -1.04 -0.79
CA ILE A 76 -6.37 -0.34 -0.05
C ILE A 76 -6.24 -1.01 1.31
N GLN A 77 -5.01 -1.29 1.73
CA GLN A 77 -4.71 -1.86 3.03
C GLN A 77 -3.66 -1.05 3.77
N MET A 78 -3.79 -1.00 5.09
CA MET A 78 -2.82 -0.35 5.96
C MET A 78 -1.80 -1.38 6.41
N GLU A 79 -0.53 -0.99 6.41
CA GLU A 79 0.60 -1.86 6.77
C GLU A 79 1.61 -1.12 7.63
N GLN A 80 2.55 -1.88 8.18
CA GLN A 80 3.83 -1.36 8.67
C GLN A 80 4.88 -1.48 7.57
N ASP A 81 5.65 -0.41 7.37
CA ASP A 81 6.80 -0.46 6.46
C ASP A 81 7.95 -1.26 7.08
N THR A 82 8.80 -1.82 6.24
CA THR A 82 10.04 -2.48 6.64
C THR A 82 11.19 -1.48 6.72
N ALA A 83 12.33 -1.91 7.24
CA ALA A 83 13.57 -1.16 7.14
C ALA A 83 14.03 -1.04 5.68
N LYS A 84 14.96 -0.13 5.41
CA LYS A 84 15.56 0.04 4.08
C LYS A 84 16.83 -0.80 3.97
N SER A 85 16.89 -1.68 2.99
CA SER A 85 18.12 -2.40 2.63
C SER A 85 18.91 -1.63 1.58
N ILE A 86 20.20 -1.44 1.84
CA ILE A 86 21.14 -0.77 0.95
C ILE A 86 22.24 -1.77 0.59
N TYR A 87 22.47 -1.96 -0.70
CA TYR A 87 23.48 -2.89 -1.22
C TYR A 87 24.69 -2.09 -1.68
N GLU A 88 25.82 -2.25 -0.98
CA GLU A 88 27.05 -1.52 -1.23
C GLU A 88 28.26 -2.41 -0.95
N ASP A 89 29.22 -2.46 -1.85
CA ASP A 89 30.49 -3.19 -1.74
C ASP A 89 30.34 -4.66 -1.28
N GLY A 90 29.34 -5.36 -1.82
CA GLY A 90 29.06 -6.75 -1.47
C GLY A 90 28.48 -6.94 -0.06
N LYS A 91 28.10 -5.87 0.60
CA LYS A 91 27.45 -5.87 1.93
C LYS A 91 26.01 -5.43 1.81
N VAL A 92 25.21 -5.84 2.77
CA VAL A 92 23.82 -5.36 2.96
C VAL A 92 23.79 -4.54 4.24
N LEU A 93 23.57 -3.24 4.09
CA LEU A 93 23.36 -2.31 5.21
C LEU A 93 21.86 -2.16 5.43
N ILE A 94 21.43 -2.15 6.69
CA ILE A 94 20.03 -2.01 7.06
C ILE A 94 19.82 -0.68 7.79
N ASP A 95 18.99 0.17 7.22
CA ASP A 95 18.55 1.41 7.85
C ASP A 95 17.14 1.21 8.44
N TYR A 96 17.07 1.17 9.76
CA TYR A 96 15.82 0.94 10.51
C TYR A 96 14.95 2.20 10.71
N ASN A 97 15.36 3.38 10.24
CA ASN A 97 14.60 4.61 10.48
C ASN A 97 13.17 4.57 9.94
N ARG A 98 12.91 3.75 8.91
CA ARG A 98 11.59 3.58 8.30
C ARG A 98 10.80 2.40 8.88
N ALA A 99 11.45 1.49 9.60
CA ALA A 99 10.80 0.29 10.12
C ALA A 99 9.65 0.62 11.06
N GLY A 100 8.48 0.06 10.80
CA GLY A 100 7.27 0.28 11.59
C GLY A 100 6.50 1.57 11.25
N MET A 101 6.97 2.37 10.29
CA MET A 101 6.20 3.51 9.80
C MET A 101 4.92 3.05 9.12
N PRO A 102 3.83 3.84 9.22
CA PRO A 102 2.59 3.55 8.51
C PRO A 102 2.80 3.55 7.00
N LEU A 103 2.22 2.57 6.33
CA LEU A 103 2.25 2.38 4.89
C LEU A 103 0.84 2.10 4.38
N LEU A 104 0.49 2.64 3.21
CA LEU A 104 -0.70 2.23 2.46
C LEU A 104 -0.25 1.40 1.27
N GLU A 105 -0.79 0.21 1.13
CA GLU A 105 -0.64 -0.62 -0.06
C GLU A 105 -1.91 -0.52 -0.90
N ILE A 106 -1.76 -0.09 -2.15
CA ILE A 106 -2.84 0.02 -3.13
C ILE A 106 -2.70 -1.16 -4.09
N VAL A 107 -3.68 -2.05 -4.08
CA VAL A 107 -3.68 -3.25 -4.92
C VAL A 107 -4.69 -3.08 -6.04
N THR A 108 -4.22 -3.12 -7.27
CA THR A 108 -5.07 -3.04 -8.47
C THR A 108 -5.47 -4.43 -8.96
N ASP A 109 -6.56 -4.50 -9.71
CA ASP A 109 -6.87 -5.69 -10.48
C ASP A 109 -5.89 -5.87 -11.65
N ALA A 110 -5.68 -7.12 -12.04
CA ALA A 110 -4.89 -7.43 -13.23
C ALA A 110 -5.63 -6.93 -14.48
N MET A 111 -4.97 -6.11 -15.28
CA MET A 111 -5.52 -5.59 -16.53
C MET A 111 -4.42 -5.49 -17.60
N PRO A 112 -4.76 -5.71 -18.87
CA PRO A 112 -3.84 -5.41 -19.96
C PRO A 112 -3.54 -3.90 -19.96
N THR A 113 -2.27 -3.53 -19.84
CA THR A 113 -1.86 -2.13 -19.72
C THR A 113 -0.69 -1.86 -20.68
N HIS A 114 -0.76 -0.77 -21.42
CA HIS A 114 0.39 -0.31 -22.19
C HIS A 114 1.50 0.15 -21.25
N PRO A 115 2.79 -0.14 -21.52
CA PRO A 115 3.88 0.24 -20.60
C PRO A 115 3.91 1.71 -20.21
N VAL A 116 3.56 2.62 -21.14
CA VAL A 116 3.47 4.07 -20.86
C VAL A 116 2.36 4.37 -19.85
N ASP A 117 1.23 3.65 -19.94
CA ASP A 117 0.09 3.87 -19.02
C ASP A 117 0.45 3.49 -17.59
N SER A 118 1.29 2.49 -17.37
CA SER A 118 1.77 2.15 -16.02
C SER A 118 2.46 3.33 -15.33
N LYS A 119 3.25 4.11 -16.07
CA LYS A 119 3.87 5.33 -15.57
C LYS A 119 2.84 6.43 -15.29
N LEU A 120 1.84 6.57 -16.16
CA LEU A 120 0.77 7.57 -16.00
C LEU A 120 -0.09 7.24 -14.78
N ILE A 121 -0.47 5.97 -14.58
CA ILE A 121 -1.20 5.50 -13.41
C ILE A 121 -0.45 5.84 -12.10
N VAL A 122 0.86 5.57 -12.04
CA VAL A 122 1.67 5.87 -10.84
C VAL A 122 1.77 7.37 -10.57
N ARG A 123 1.63 8.23 -11.59
CA ARG A 123 1.65 9.69 -11.40
C ARG A 123 0.37 10.27 -10.82
N GLU A 124 -0.74 9.55 -10.94
CA GLU A 124 -2.04 9.94 -10.37
C GLU A 124 -2.23 9.46 -8.92
N LEU A 125 -1.34 8.57 -8.45
CA LEU A 125 -1.27 8.14 -7.05
C LEU A 125 -0.52 9.15 -6.17
#